data_ae93490cfa8e724ec3cf4b1071f7bf82
#
_entry.id   ae93490cfa8e724ec3cf4b1071f7bf82
#
_cell.length_a   1.000
_cell.length_b   1.000
_cell.length_c   1.000
_cell.angle_alpha   90.00
_cell.angle_beta   90.00
_cell.angle_gamma   90.00
#
_symmetry.space_group_name_H-M   'P 1'
#
loop_
_entity.id
_entity.type
_entity.pdbx_description
1 polymer ?
#
loop_
_entity_poly.entity_id
_entity_poly.type
_entity_poly.pdbx_seq_one_letter_code
_entity_poly.pdbx_strand_id
1 'polypeptide(L)'
;MLIRFTKMQGAGNDFVVLDETRGLLGLTPAQYRFLADRHFGVGADQILSVRAAPAGTSGIDFSYVIHNADGGQVEHCGNGARCFVRFVRDRGLSDRDTLRVQTMNRVLELQLQADGRVTVDMGAPVFALDQIPFDASGLLAQPIAGWDTWPLSLGPAGTVRVAVLSMGNPHAVLWVDDIDRAPVLAWGPLIEAHSRFAQRVNAGFAQVISRSEMRLRVYERGVGETLACGTGACAAVVAGIREGLLDAAVEVHTRGGRLRIEWAGGQDMRAQVRMTGPATRVFDGQIELPAGL
;
A
#
# COMPACT_ATOMS: atom_id res chain seq x y z
N MET A 1 -8.35 -6.71 -30.19
CA MET A 1 -7.13 -5.87 -30.11
C MET A 1 -6.05 -6.64 -29.36
N LEU A 2 -4.82 -6.72 -29.91
CA LEU A 2 -3.69 -7.39 -29.25
C LEU A 2 -3.03 -6.43 -28.24
N ILE A 3 -2.97 -6.81 -26.97
CA ILE A 3 -2.35 -6.05 -25.89
C ILE A 3 -1.04 -6.69 -25.49
N ARG A 4 0.04 -5.91 -25.45
CA ARG A 4 1.33 -6.31 -24.87
C ARG A 4 1.37 -5.86 -23.41
N PHE A 5 1.87 -6.71 -22.52
CA PHE A 5 1.95 -6.43 -21.10
C PHE A 5 3.22 -7.00 -20.47
N THR A 6 3.55 -6.49 -19.30
CA THR A 6 4.52 -7.09 -18.39
C THR A 6 3.80 -7.51 -17.12
N LYS A 7 3.93 -8.78 -16.72
CA LYS A 7 3.48 -9.25 -15.40
C LYS A 7 4.56 -8.92 -14.38
N MET A 8 4.16 -8.23 -13.31
CA MET A 8 5.05 -7.81 -12.23
C MET A 8 4.43 -8.09 -10.87
N GLN A 9 5.24 -8.08 -9.82
CA GLN A 9 4.78 -8.14 -8.44
C GLN A 9 5.68 -7.32 -7.51
N GLY A 10 5.11 -6.79 -6.42
CA GLY A 10 5.82 -6.14 -5.33
C GLY A 10 5.36 -6.67 -3.98
N ALA A 11 6.18 -7.51 -3.34
CA ALA A 11 5.84 -8.17 -2.08
C ALA A 11 4.53 -8.98 -2.15
N GLY A 12 4.29 -9.70 -3.27
CA GLY A 12 3.12 -10.55 -3.47
C GLY A 12 1.88 -9.86 -4.03
N ASN A 13 1.81 -8.54 -4.04
CA ASN A 13 0.78 -7.82 -4.78
C ASN A 13 1.17 -7.75 -6.26
N ASP A 14 0.34 -8.29 -7.15
CA ASP A 14 0.68 -8.51 -8.55
C ASP A 14 -0.05 -7.57 -9.52
N PHE A 15 0.62 -7.26 -10.62
CA PHE A 15 0.21 -6.26 -11.59
C PHE A 15 0.33 -6.77 -13.02
N VAL A 16 -0.63 -6.38 -13.85
CA VAL A 16 -0.44 -6.30 -15.30
C VAL A 16 -0.03 -4.87 -15.63
N VAL A 17 1.19 -4.67 -16.14
CA VAL A 17 1.73 -3.36 -16.48
C VAL A 17 1.64 -3.13 -17.96
N LEU A 18 1.02 -2.02 -18.36
CA LEU A 18 0.78 -1.60 -19.74
C LEU A 18 1.64 -0.37 -20.06
N ASP A 19 2.28 -0.39 -21.22
CA ASP A 19 3.02 0.77 -21.76
C ASP A 19 2.10 1.65 -22.58
N GLU A 20 1.69 2.77 -22.03
CA GLU A 20 0.91 3.82 -22.70
C GLU A 20 1.76 5.10 -22.92
N THR A 21 3.08 5.01 -22.87
CA THR A 21 3.96 6.20 -23.04
C THR A 21 3.93 6.78 -24.44
N ARG A 22 3.57 5.98 -25.45
CA ARG A 22 3.47 6.38 -26.85
C ARG A 22 2.06 6.63 -27.33
N GLY A 23 1.06 6.36 -26.51
CA GLY A 23 -0.36 6.53 -26.81
C GLY A 23 -1.23 5.72 -25.88
N LEU A 24 -2.41 6.24 -25.59
CA LEU A 24 -3.39 5.57 -24.72
C LEU A 24 -4.01 4.37 -25.43
N LEU A 25 -4.15 3.27 -24.74
CA LEU A 25 -4.86 2.08 -25.25
C LEU A 25 -6.38 2.26 -25.27
N GLY A 26 -6.91 3.20 -24.46
CA GLY A 26 -8.34 3.53 -24.43
C GLY A 26 -9.21 2.38 -23.93
N LEU A 27 -8.70 1.58 -22.99
CA LEU A 27 -9.41 0.41 -22.47
C LEU A 27 -10.66 0.79 -21.67
N THR A 28 -11.72 0.03 -21.87
CA THR A 28 -12.96 0.13 -21.09
C THR A 28 -12.80 -0.53 -19.71
N PRO A 29 -13.66 -0.22 -18.72
CA PRO A 29 -13.68 -0.93 -17.44
C PRO A 29 -13.88 -2.45 -17.60
N ALA A 30 -14.62 -2.91 -18.61
CA ALA A 30 -14.82 -4.32 -18.89
C ALA A 30 -13.51 -4.99 -19.35
N GLN A 31 -12.71 -4.30 -20.16
CA GLN A 31 -11.41 -4.78 -20.62
C GLN A 31 -10.38 -4.82 -19.49
N TYR A 32 -10.38 -3.84 -18.57
CA TYR A 32 -9.57 -3.92 -17.36
C TYR A 32 -9.95 -5.11 -16.49
N ARG A 33 -11.25 -5.38 -16.27
CA ARG A 33 -11.73 -6.58 -15.56
C ARG A 33 -11.26 -7.87 -16.22
N PHE A 34 -11.35 -7.94 -17.56
CA PHE A 34 -10.87 -9.11 -18.31
C PHE A 34 -9.37 -9.33 -18.10
N LEU A 35 -8.54 -8.30 -18.22
CA LEU A 35 -7.09 -8.40 -17.99
C LEU A 35 -6.76 -8.88 -16.57
N ALA A 36 -7.53 -8.44 -15.58
CA ALA A 36 -7.35 -8.81 -14.18
C ALA A 36 -7.88 -10.21 -13.83
N ASP A 37 -8.76 -10.78 -14.65
CA ASP A 37 -9.36 -12.10 -14.41
C ASP A 37 -8.29 -13.21 -14.44
N ARG A 38 -8.22 -14.01 -13.34
CA ARG A 38 -7.20 -15.06 -13.18
C ARG A 38 -7.51 -16.34 -13.95
N HIS A 39 -8.70 -16.47 -14.51
CA HIS A 39 -9.16 -17.65 -15.24
C HIS A 39 -9.26 -17.41 -16.75
N PHE A 40 -9.73 -16.23 -17.15
CA PHE A 40 -10.00 -15.91 -18.55
C PHE A 40 -9.05 -14.87 -19.14
N GLY A 41 -8.38 -14.08 -18.28
CA GLY A 41 -7.42 -13.05 -18.66
C GLY A 41 -5.99 -13.40 -18.30
N VAL A 42 -5.21 -12.38 -17.95
CA VAL A 42 -3.84 -12.52 -17.46
C VAL A 42 -3.82 -12.83 -15.97
N GLY A 43 -4.76 -12.28 -15.23
CA GLY A 43 -4.87 -12.38 -13.79
C GLY A 43 -3.93 -11.41 -13.07
N ALA A 44 -4.48 -10.51 -12.28
CA ALA A 44 -3.72 -9.62 -11.39
C ALA A 44 -4.64 -8.99 -10.33
N ASP A 45 -4.06 -8.52 -9.24
CA ASP A 45 -4.76 -7.69 -8.26
C ASP A 45 -5.12 -6.33 -8.88
N GLN A 46 -4.21 -5.78 -9.72
CA GLN A 46 -4.38 -4.46 -10.32
C GLN A 46 -3.72 -4.37 -11.71
N ILE A 47 -4.21 -3.43 -12.52
CA ILE A 47 -3.64 -3.06 -13.82
C ILE A 47 -2.98 -1.69 -13.67
N LEU A 48 -1.72 -1.58 -14.07
CA LEU A 48 -0.91 -0.37 -14.00
C LEU A 48 -0.61 0.13 -15.41
N SER A 49 -1.15 1.29 -15.79
CA SER A 49 -0.87 1.95 -17.08
C SER A 49 0.22 3.02 -16.89
N VAL A 50 1.37 2.82 -17.51
CA VAL A 50 2.50 3.75 -17.51
C VAL A 50 2.33 4.74 -18.66
N ARG A 51 2.35 6.05 -18.38
CA ARG A 51 2.06 7.11 -19.35
C ARG A 51 3.18 8.14 -19.38
N ALA A 52 3.32 8.84 -20.50
CA ALA A 52 4.16 10.03 -20.58
C ALA A 52 3.68 11.10 -19.59
N ALA A 53 4.57 12.03 -19.23
CA ALA A 53 4.20 13.19 -18.42
C ALA A 53 3.06 13.97 -19.09
N PRO A 54 2.08 14.48 -18.33
CA PRO A 54 1.01 15.30 -18.88
C PRO A 54 1.58 16.55 -19.58
N ALA A 55 0.98 16.92 -20.71
CA ALA A 55 1.43 18.09 -21.46
C ALA A 55 1.37 19.37 -20.62
N GLY A 56 2.42 20.20 -20.71
CA GLY A 56 2.52 21.46 -19.96
C GLY A 56 2.96 21.32 -18.51
N THR A 57 3.30 20.12 -18.00
CA THR A 57 3.85 19.93 -16.68
C THR A 57 5.39 19.99 -16.72
N SER A 58 5.99 20.83 -15.86
CA SER A 58 7.44 20.88 -15.69
C SER A 58 7.87 20.05 -14.48
N GLY A 59 9.02 19.36 -14.59
CA GLY A 59 9.59 18.58 -13.49
C GLY A 59 8.82 17.30 -13.16
N ILE A 60 7.94 16.82 -14.03
CA ILE A 60 7.29 15.53 -13.99
C ILE A 60 7.89 14.66 -15.09
N ASP A 61 8.34 13.45 -14.77
CA ASP A 61 8.97 12.55 -15.74
C ASP A 61 7.92 11.69 -16.44
N PHE A 62 6.92 11.21 -15.69
CA PHE A 62 5.86 10.31 -16.14
C PHE A 62 4.56 10.55 -15.38
N SER A 63 3.50 9.88 -15.81
CA SER A 63 2.30 9.64 -15.02
C SER A 63 1.92 8.15 -15.04
N TYR A 64 1.12 7.71 -14.09
CA TYR A 64 0.52 6.39 -14.14
C TYR A 64 -0.92 6.39 -13.60
N VAL A 65 -1.66 5.41 -14.06
CA VAL A 65 -3.03 5.14 -13.61
C VAL A 65 -3.10 3.68 -13.16
N ILE A 66 -3.81 3.44 -12.06
CA ILE A 66 -4.07 2.10 -11.55
C ILE A 66 -5.56 1.81 -11.58
N HIS A 67 -5.91 0.60 -12.03
CA HIS A 67 -7.25 0.06 -11.94
C HIS A 67 -7.23 -1.21 -11.09
N ASN A 68 -8.22 -1.35 -10.20
CA ASN A 68 -8.45 -2.60 -9.49
C ASN A 68 -8.99 -3.68 -10.42
N ALA A 69 -9.07 -4.92 -9.91
CA ALA A 69 -9.61 -6.06 -10.66
C ALA A 69 -11.09 -5.89 -11.06
N ASP A 70 -11.85 -5.00 -10.42
CA ASP A 70 -13.22 -4.65 -10.80
C ASP A 70 -13.30 -3.63 -11.95
N GLY A 71 -12.15 -3.16 -12.45
CA GLY A 71 -12.03 -2.15 -13.50
C GLY A 71 -12.17 -0.71 -13.01
N GLY A 72 -12.37 -0.48 -11.71
CA GLY A 72 -12.42 0.84 -11.10
C GLY A 72 -11.03 1.46 -10.95
N GLN A 73 -10.89 2.75 -11.26
CA GLN A 73 -9.64 3.48 -11.06
C GLN A 73 -9.43 3.78 -9.58
N VAL A 74 -8.18 3.66 -9.11
CA VAL A 74 -7.79 3.96 -7.72
C VAL A 74 -6.70 5.01 -7.67
N GLU A 75 -6.61 5.70 -6.51
CA GLU A 75 -5.77 6.89 -6.36
C GLU A 75 -4.28 6.57 -6.34
N HIS A 76 -3.89 5.55 -5.57
CA HIS A 76 -2.48 5.26 -5.32
C HIS A 76 -2.29 3.85 -4.74
N CYS A 77 -1.18 3.21 -5.14
CA CYS A 77 -0.70 1.95 -4.57
C CYS A 77 0.84 1.98 -4.47
N GLY A 78 1.37 1.93 -3.24
CA GLY A 78 2.81 1.94 -3.01
C GLY A 78 3.53 0.75 -3.66
N ASN A 79 2.88 -0.43 -3.74
CA ASN A 79 3.43 -1.60 -4.43
C ASN A 79 3.48 -1.36 -5.95
N GLY A 80 2.44 -0.75 -6.52
CA GLY A 80 2.38 -0.37 -7.93
C GLY A 80 3.44 0.68 -8.30
N ALA A 81 3.68 1.66 -7.41
CA ALA A 81 4.73 2.66 -7.61
C ALA A 81 6.13 2.03 -7.73
N ARG A 82 6.42 0.97 -6.96
CA ARG A 82 7.69 0.24 -7.09
C ARG A 82 7.79 -0.51 -8.41
N CYS A 83 6.73 -1.21 -8.81
CA CYS A 83 6.67 -1.89 -10.10
C CYS A 83 6.81 -0.92 -11.27
N PHE A 84 6.21 0.29 -11.15
CA PHE A 84 6.36 1.36 -12.13
C PHE A 84 7.85 1.71 -12.38
N VAL A 85 8.62 2.02 -11.33
CA VAL A 85 10.04 2.40 -11.48
C VAL A 85 10.85 1.29 -12.14
N ARG A 86 10.64 0.06 -11.69
CA ARG A 86 11.33 -1.10 -12.25
C ARG A 86 10.97 -1.31 -13.72
N PHE A 87 9.68 -1.16 -14.09
CA PHE A 87 9.23 -1.24 -15.47
C PHE A 87 9.89 -0.17 -16.35
N VAL A 88 9.89 1.09 -15.90
CA VAL A 88 10.52 2.21 -16.63
C VAL A 88 12.00 1.93 -16.91
N ARG A 89 12.72 1.43 -15.90
CA ARG A 89 14.14 1.08 -16.04
C ARG A 89 14.33 -0.11 -16.99
N ASP A 90 13.58 -1.19 -16.81
CA ASP A 90 13.73 -2.43 -17.61
C ASP A 90 13.36 -2.21 -19.09
N ARG A 91 12.49 -1.23 -19.38
CA ARG A 91 12.09 -0.84 -20.75
C ARG A 91 13.01 0.22 -21.37
N GLY A 92 14.00 0.73 -20.65
CA GLY A 92 14.88 1.80 -21.12
C GLY A 92 14.15 3.12 -21.39
N LEU A 93 13.02 3.36 -20.68
CA LEU A 93 12.25 4.60 -20.82
C LEU A 93 12.91 5.78 -20.10
N SER A 94 13.75 5.51 -19.08
CA SER A 94 14.58 6.48 -18.39
C SER A 94 15.76 5.82 -17.70
N ASP A 95 16.93 6.50 -17.72
CA ASP A 95 18.14 6.08 -17.00
C ASP A 95 18.28 6.77 -15.63
N ARG A 96 17.33 7.60 -15.25
CA ARG A 96 17.36 8.35 -13.98
C ARG A 96 17.00 7.42 -12.82
N ASP A 97 17.76 7.48 -11.73
CA ASP A 97 17.46 6.70 -10.51
C ASP A 97 16.30 7.31 -9.71
N THR A 98 16.08 8.62 -9.82
CA THR A 98 14.95 9.30 -9.18
C THR A 98 13.98 9.80 -10.24
N LEU A 99 12.71 9.45 -10.07
CA LEU A 99 11.61 9.82 -10.95
C LEU A 99 10.54 10.57 -10.19
N ARG A 100 10.02 11.65 -10.78
CA ARG A 100 8.85 12.38 -10.29
C ARG A 100 7.65 12.02 -11.15
N VAL A 101 6.64 11.42 -10.52
CA VAL A 101 5.55 10.75 -11.22
C VAL A 101 4.21 11.29 -10.75
N GLN A 102 3.41 11.77 -11.70
CA GLN A 102 2.04 12.24 -11.43
C GLN A 102 1.10 11.04 -11.30
N THR A 103 0.39 10.99 -10.19
CA THR A 103 -0.77 10.10 -9.99
C THR A 103 -2.06 10.90 -10.03
N MET A 104 -3.21 10.28 -9.76
CA MET A 104 -4.50 10.97 -9.72
C MET A 104 -4.48 12.20 -8.80
N ASN A 105 -3.92 12.09 -7.61
CA ASN A 105 -4.07 13.09 -6.55
C ASN A 105 -2.77 13.77 -6.12
N ARG A 106 -1.60 13.26 -6.50
CA ARG A 106 -0.33 13.80 -6.05
C ARG A 106 0.84 13.45 -6.99
N VAL A 107 1.95 14.14 -6.78
CA VAL A 107 3.25 13.78 -7.37
C VAL A 107 4.00 12.92 -6.37
N LEU A 108 4.52 11.79 -6.83
CA LEU A 108 5.39 10.91 -6.07
C LEU A 108 6.84 11.12 -6.46
N GLU A 109 7.72 11.08 -5.49
CA GLU A 109 9.15 10.90 -5.73
C GLU A 109 9.51 9.43 -5.45
N LEU A 110 10.04 8.78 -6.48
CA LEU A 110 10.33 7.35 -6.50
C LEU A 110 11.82 7.18 -6.80
N GLN A 111 12.52 6.38 -6.01
CA GLN A 111 13.97 6.20 -6.15
C GLN A 111 14.35 4.72 -6.31
N LEU A 112 15.00 4.38 -7.40
CA LEU A 112 15.64 3.07 -7.60
C LEU A 112 16.93 3.02 -6.78
N GLN A 113 17.04 2.01 -5.92
CA GLN A 113 18.22 1.78 -5.09
C GLN A 113 19.25 0.92 -5.85
N ALA A 114 20.52 0.98 -5.44
CA ALA A 114 21.60 0.22 -6.03
C ALA A 114 21.39 -1.31 -5.96
N ASP A 115 20.65 -1.79 -4.96
CA ASP A 115 20.29 -3.21 -4.80
C ASP A 115 19.05 -3.62 -5.60
N GLY A 116 18.49 -2.71 -6.42
CA GLY A 116 17.32 -2.94 -7.25
C GLY A 116 15.96 -2.80 -6.54
N ARG A 117 15.95 -2.54 -5.23
CA ARG A 117 14.72 -2.16 -4.52
C ARG A 117 14.32 -0.74 -4.90
N VAL A 118 13.08 -0.38 -4.62
CA VAL A 118 12.56 0.96 -4.89
C VAL A 118 12.06 1.61 -3.60
N THR A 119 12.49 2.84 -3.36
CA THR A 119 12.01 3.70 -2.28
C THR A 119 10.89 4.60 -2.79
N VAL A 120 9.81 4.65 -2.04
CA VAL A 120 8.61 5.47 -2.29
C VAL A 120 8.42 6.42 -1.11
N ASP A 121 8.20 7.69 -1.38
CA ASP A 121 7.69 8.65 -0.40
C ASP A 121 6.20 8.40 -0.20
N MET A 122 5.85 7.90 1.00
CA MET A 122 4.47 7.55 1.36
C MET A 122 3.67 8.71 1.95
N GLY A 123 4.30 9.87 2.13
CA GLY A 123 3.71 11.04 2.78
C GLY A 123 3.87 11.03 4.29
N ALA A 124 3.44 12.10 4.93
CA ALA A 124 3.42 12.21 6.38
C ALA A 124 2.20 11.48 6.97
N PRO A 125 2.34 10.84 8.15
CA PRO A 125 1.20 10.24 8.84
C PRO A 125 0.27 11.32 9.40
N VAL A 126 -1.03 11.01 9.47
CA VAL A 126 -2.04 11.86 10.09
C VAL A 126 -2.52 11.21 11.38
N PHE A 127 -2.57 11.97 12.47
CA PHE A 127 -2.96 11.52 13.80
C PHE A 127 -4.23 12.19 14.34
N ALA A 128 -4.69 13.25 13.69
CA ALA A 128 -5.92 13.95 14.04
C ALA A 128 -7.13 13.06 13.75
N LEU A 129 -7.88 12.69 14.79
CA LEU A 129 -8.95 11.70 14.71
C LEU A 129 -10.10 12.12 13.79
N ASP A 130 -10.37 13.42 13.68
CA ASP A 130 -11.35 14.00 12.76
C ASP A 130 -10.97 13.80 11.28
N GLN A 131 -9.67 13.69 10.99
CA GLN A 131 -9.14 13.39 9.65
C GLN A 131 -8.99 11.88 9.38
N ILE A 132 -9.18 11.03 10.41
CA ILE A 132 -9.09 9.56 10.33
C ILE A 132 -10.48 8.99 10.48
N PRO A 133 -11.56 9.38 10.04
CA PRO A 133 -12.97 9.09 10.35
C PRO A 133 -13.18 8.07 11.50
N PHE A 134 -12.59 8.35 12.68
CA PHE A 134 -12.64 7.53 13.89
C PHE A 134 -13.38 8.26 15.01
N ASP A 135 -14.47 7.67 15.49
CA ASP A 135 -15.27 8.18 16.61
C ASP A 135 -14.73 7.65 17.95
N ALA A 136 -14.02 8.52 18.67
CA ALA A 136 -13.48 8.24 20.00
C ALA A 136 -14.46 8.58 21.13
N SER A 137 -15.69 9.06 20.86
CA SER A 137 -16.65 9.53 21.85
C SER A 137 -16.97 8.45 22.88
N GLY A 138 -16.80 8.77 24.17
CA GLY A 138 -17.06 7.85 25.29
C GLY A 138 -16.06 6.71 25.45
N LEU A 139 -14.99 6.68 24.64
CA LEU A 139 -13.87 5.74 24.85
C LEU A 139 -12.88 6.34 25.86
N LEU A 140 -12.36 5.51 26.75
CA LEU A 140 -11.25 5.89 27.62
C LEU A 140 -9.93 5.59 26.90
N ALA A 141 -9.28 6.67 26.43
CA ALA A 141 -7.95 6.58 25.88
C ALA A 141 -6.97 6.03 26.91
N GLN A 142 -6.01 5.24 26.46
CA GLN A 142 -4.86 4.88 27.26
C GLN A 142 -3.60 5.36 26.56
N PRO A 143 -2.90 6.35 27.14
CA PRO A 143 -1.67 6.84 26.56
C PRO A 143 -0.54 5.82 26.72
N ILE A 144 0.22 5.61 25.65
CA ILE A 144 1.48 4.88 25.62
C ILE A 144 2.53 5.84 25.07
N ALA A 145 3.58 6.09 25.82
CA ALA A 145 4.63 7.06 25.48
C ALA A 145 4.08 8.45 25.08
N GLY A 146 2.95 8.88 25.67
CA GLY A 146 2.30 10.17 25.39
C GLY A 146 1.42 10.18 24.13
N TRP A 147 1.11 9.03 23.55
CA TRP A 147 0.17 8.89 22.44
C TRP A 147 -1.01 7.98 22.80
N ASP A 148 -2.23 8.46 22.52
CA ASP A 148 -3.45 7.75 22.89
C ASP A 148 -3.66 6.51 22.02
N THR A 149 -3.93 5.39 22.69
CA THR A 149 -4.44 4.16 22.09
C THR A 149 -5.87 3.91 22.55
N TRP A 150 -6.65 3.18 21.76
CA TRP A 150 -8.09 3.13 21.91
C TRP A 150 -8.59 1.69 22.09
N PRO A 151 -9.52 1.45 23.03
CA PRO A 151 -10.18 0.15 23.15
C PRO A 151 -11.24 0.00 22.07
N LEU A 152 -11.25 -1.13 21.36
CA LEU A 152 -12.32 -1.55 20.45
C LEU A 152 -12.96 -2.82 20.97
N SER A 153 -14.28 -2.79 21.19
CA SER A 153 -15.05 -3.97 21.59
C SER A 153 -15.38 -4.82 20.37
N LEU A 154 -14.88 -6.03 20.34
CA LEU A 154 -15.21 -7.01 19.30
C LEU A 154 -16.36 -7.94 19.70
N GLY A 155 -17.25 -7.47 20.58
CA GLY A 155 -18.36 -8.24 21.10
C GLY A 155 -17.88 -9.48 21.90
N PRO A 156 -18.39 -10.69 21.60
CA PRO A 156 -18.00 -11.90 22.31
C PRO A 156 -16.50 -12.26 22.22
N ALA A 157 -15.78 -11.70 21.22
CA ALA A 157 -14.34 -11.90 21.06
C ALA A 157 -13.50 -11.04 22.03
N GLY A 158 -14.14 -10.18 22.83
CA GLY A 158 -13.49 -9.34 23.83
C GLY A 158 -13.19 -7.92 23.34
N THR A 159 -12.22 -7.28 23.98
CA THR A 159 -11.78 -5.92 23.65
C THR A 159 -10.32 -5.96 23.27
N VAL A 160 -10.00 -5.32 22.15
CA VAL A 160 -8.61 -5.12 21.70
C VAL A 160 -8.22 -3.65 21.86
N ARG A 161 -6.93 -3.40 21.98
CA ARG A 161 -6.37 -2.06 22.00
C ARG A 161 -5.72 -1.77 20.65
N VAL A 162 -6.00 -0.61 20.08
CA VAL A 162 -5.46 -0.21 18.78
C VAL A 162 -4.84 1.18 18.82
N ALA A 163 -3.75 1.35 18.09
CA ALA A 163 -3.24 2.64 17.66
C ALA A 163 -3.98 3.04 16.38
N VAL A 164 -4.46 4.30 16.30
CA VAL A 164 -5.25 4.80 15.17
C VAL A 164 -4.51 5.91 14.47
N LEU A 165 -4.26 5.77 13.17
CA LEU A 165 -3.61 6.78 12.33
C LEU A 165 -4.01 6.62 10.86
N SER A 166 -3.66 7.61 10.03
CA SER A 166 -3.85 7.53 8.58
C SER A 166 -2.52 7.66 7.84
N MET A 167 -2.35 6.86 6.79
CA MET A 167 -1.30 6.97 5.77
C MET A 167 -1.92 7.34 4.40
N GLY A 168 -2.90 8.27 4.41
CA GLY A 168 -3.78 8.57 3.29
C GLY A 168 -5.05 7.69 3.27
N ASN A 169 -5.07 6.63 4.07
CA ASN A 169 -6.21 5.77 4.38
C ASN A 169 -6.13 5.35 5.85
N PRO A 170 -7.26 5.06 6.52
CA PRO A 170 -7.30 4.77 7.95
C PRO A 170 -6.70 3.41 8.30
N HIS A 171 -5.96 3.37 9.41
CA HIS A 171 -5.34 2.17 9.97
C HIS A 171 -5.63 2.04 11.47
N ALA A 172 -5.96 0.82 11.90
CA ALA A 172 -6.01 0.40 13.30
C ALA A 172 -4.93 -0.68 13.50
N VAL A 173 -3.89 -0.36 14.27
CA VAL A 173 -2.76 -1.26 14.54
C VAL A 173 -2.90 -1.84 15.93
N LEU A 174 -2.86 -3.17 16.06
CA LEU A 174 -2.83 -3.88 17.34
C LEU A 174 -1.57 -4.75 17.43
N TRP A 175 -1.01 -4.80 18.65
CA TRP A 175 0.16 -5.62 18.95
C TRP A 175 -0.25 -7.03 19.35
N VAL A 176 0.46 -8.02 18.84
CA VAL A 176 0.25 -9.45 19.14
C VAL A 176 1.58 -10.08 19.53
N ASP A 177 1.52 -11.06 20.45
CA ASP A 177 2.71 -11.77 20.91
C ASP A 177 3.25 -12.75 19.84
N ASP A 178 2.36 -13.36 19.06
CA ASP A 178 2.70 -14.31 18.01
C ASP A 178 1.83 -14.08 16.77
N ILE A 179 2.46 -13.64 15.71
CA ILE A 179 1.79 -13.29 14.45
C ILE A 179 1.19 -14.51 13.73
N ASP A 180 1.80 -15.68 13.89
CA ASP A 180 1.33 -16.91 13.24
C ASP A 180 0.05 -17.44 13.91
N ARG A 181 -0.14 -17.14 15.19
CA ARG A 181 -1.32 -17.53 15.99
C ARG A 181 -2.36 -16.41 16.08
N ALA A 182 -2.03 -15.21 15.60
CA ALA A 182 -2.94 -14.06 15.63
C ALA A 182 -4.25 -14.37 14.88
N PRO A 183 -5.41 -14.09 15.47
CA PRO A 183 -6.72 -14.43 14.90
C PRO A 183 -7.16 -13.45 13.80
N VAL A 184 -6.30 -13.23 12.79
CA VAL A 184 -6.50 -12.22 11.74
C VAL A 184 -7.81 -12.43 10.99
N LEU A 185 -8.14 -13.68 10.62
CA LEU A 185 -9.38 -13.98 9.89
C LEU A 185 -10.64 -13.87 10.74
N ALA A 186 -10.51 -14.01 12.08
CA ALA A 186 -11.64 -13.88 13.00
C ALA A 186 -11.86 -12.43 13.45
N TRP A 187 -10.79 -11.70 13.81
CA TRP A 187 -10.87 -10.34 14.32
C TRP A 187 -10.77 -9.28 13.24
N GLY A 188 -10.06 -9.57 12.13
CA GLY A 188 -9.88 -8.64 11.03
C GLY A 188 -11.18 -8.05 10.50
N PRO A 189 -12.20 -8.88 10.13
CA PRO A 189 -13.50 -8.38 9.69
C PRO A 189 -14.21 -7.52 10.74
N LEU A 190 -14.09 -7.88 12.04
CA LEU A 190 -14.73 -7.15 13.13
C LEU A 190 -14.10 -5.76 13.35
N ILE A 191 -12.78 -5.65 13.18
CA ILE A 191 -12.05 -4.38 13.27
C ILE A 191 -12.30 -3.56 12.00
N GLU A 192 -12.17 -4.17 10.83
CA GLU A 192 -12.32 -3.52 9.52
C GLU A 192 -13.67 -2.82 9.38
N ALA A 193 -14.76 -3.47 9.80
CA ALA A 193 -16.12 -2.95 9.72
C ALA A 193 -16.61 -2.36 11.05
N HIS A 194 -15.73 -2.08 12.01
CA HIS A 194 -16.13 -1.60 13.32
C HIS A 194 -16.81 -0.25 13.23
N SER A 195 -17.95 -0.08 13.94
CA SER A 195 -18.81 1.11 13.86
C SER A 195 -18.13 2.43 14.23
N ARG A 196 -17.01 2.40 14.95
CA ARG A 196 -16.20 3.57 15.26
C ARG A 196 -15.44 4.14 14.05
N PHE A 197 -15.35 3.39 12.95
CA PHE A 197 -14.73 3.86 11.70
C PHE A 197 -15.80 4.06 10.63
N ALA A 198 -16.24 5.30 10.45
CA ALA A 198 -17.33 5.64 9.52
C ALA A 198 -17.05 5.24 8.06
N GLN A 199 -15.77 5.11 7.68
CA GLN A 199 -15.33 4.70 6.34
C GLN A 199 -14.59 3.37 6.36
N ARG A 200 -14.82 2.50 7.37
CA ARG A 200 -14.04 1.29 7.63
C ARG A 200 -12.55 1.57 7.84
N VAL A 201 -11.75 0.54 8.14
CA VAL A 201 -10.34 0.68 8.48
C VAL A 201 -9.53 -0.54 8.01
N ASN A 202 -8.24 -0.36 7.74
CA ASN A 202 -7.30 -1.46 7.58
C ASN A 202 -6.84 -1.93 8.97
N ALA A 203 -7.04 -3.21 9.30
CA ALA A 203 -6.65 -3.79 10.57
C ALA A 203 -5.25 -4.44 10.48
N GLY A 204 -4.27 -3.84 11.12
CA GLY A 204 -2.87 -4.30 11.17
C GLY A 204 -2.60 -5.10 12.45
N PHE A 205 -2.22 -6.36 12.33
CA PHE A 205 -1.75 -7.23 13.42
C PHE A 205 -0.22 -7.22 13.38
N ALA A 206 0.42 -6.71 14.42
CA ALA A 206 1.84 -6.42 14.43
C ALA A 206 2.55 -7.11 15.60
N GLN A 207 3.66 -7.79 15.31
CA GLN A 207 4.54 -8.42 16.31
C GLN A 207 5.92 -7.76 16.25
N VAL A 208 6.38 -7.20 17.36
CA VAL A 208 7.74 -6.70 17.50
C VAL A 208 8.69 -7.87 17.70
N ILE A 209 9.72 -7.99 16.86
CA ILE A 209 10.80 -8.98 17.00
C ILE A 209 12.01 -8.33 17.69
N SER A 210 12.37 -7.13 17.26
CA SER A 210 13.38 -6.28 17.86
C SER A 210 13.04 -4.82 17.60
N ARG A 211 13.83 -3.88 18.12
CA ARG A 211 13.62 -2.45 17.83
C ARG A 211 13.73 -2.09 16.34
N SER A 212 14.41 -2.90 15.52
CA SER A 212 14.61 -2.68 14.09
C SER A 212 13.92 -3.73 13.20
N GLU A 213 13.09 -4.61 13.78
CA GLU A 213 12.47 -5.71 13.04
C GLU A 213 11.09 -6.05 13.60
N MET A 214 10.11 -6.23 12.72
CA MET A 214 8.75 -6.62 13.08
C MET A 214 8.13 -7.54 12.02
N ARG A 215 7.08 -8.27 12.43
CA ARG A 215 6.22 -9.04 11.55
C ARG A 215 4.83 -8.42 11.49
N LEU A 216 4.19 -8.48 10.32
CA LEU A 216 2.90 -7.82 10.09
C LEU A 216 1.99 -8.67 9.21
N ARG A 217 0.72 -8.76 9.61
CA ARG A 217 -0.39 -9.22 8.79
C ARG A 217 -1.48 -8.15 8.77
N VAL A 218 -2.07 -7.90 7.61
CA VAL A 218 -3.09 -6.85 7.46
C VAL A 218 -4.36 -7.44 6.85
N TYR A 219 -5.48 -7.16 7.50
CA TYR A 219 -6.81 -7.35 6.92
C TYR A 219 -7.24 -6.00 6.32
N GLU A 220 -7.20 -5.90 5.00
CA GLU A 220 -7.42 -4.64 4.29
C GLU A 220 -8.90 -4.34 4.07
N ARG A 221 -9.20 -3.06 4.09
CA ARG A 221 -10.53 -2.49 3.89
C ARG A 221 -11.13 -2.93 2.55
N GLY A 222 -12.25 -3.68 2.62
CA GLY A 222 -12.99 -4.15 1.45
C GLY A 222 -12.33 -5.27 0.65
N VAL A 223 -11.16 -5.78 1.09
CA VAL A 223 -10.39 -6.81 0.37
C VAL A 223 -10.24 -8.09 1.18
N GLY A 224 -9.98 -7.96 2.49
CA GLY A 224 -9.65 -9.08 3.36
C GLY A 224 -8.16 -9.16 3.68
N GLU A 225 -7.66 -10.31 4.15
CA GLU A 225 -6.25 -10.49 4.42
C GLU A 225 -5.45 -10.58 3.12
N THR A 226 -4.45 -9.68 2.96
CA THR A 226 -3.57 -9.64 1.80
C THR A 226 -2.15 -10.13 2.14
N LEU A 227 -1.34 -10.36 1.11
CA LEU A 227 0.05 -10.77 1.30
C LEU A 227 0.94 -9.62 1.80
N ALA A 228 0.65 -8.37 1.37
CA ALA A 228 1.36 -7.18 1.83
C ALA A 228 0.54 -5.91 1.59
N CYS A 229 0.42 -5.09 2.63
CA CYS A 229 -0.17 -3.76 2.58
C CYS A 229 0.92 -2.71 2.87
N GLY A 230 1.28 -1.91 1.86
CA GLY A 230 2.35 -0.92 2.00
C GLY A 230 2.02 0.17 3.02
N THR A 231 0.80 0.74 2.96
CA THR A 231 0.34 1.75 3.94
C THR A 231 0.18 1.14 5.33
N GLY A 232 -0.24 -0.14 5.42
CA GLY A 232 -0.33 -0.87 6.68
C GLY A 232 1.04 -1.08 7.33
N ALA A 233 2.09 -1.38 6.55
CA ALA A 233 3.45 -1.48 7.05
C ALA A 233 3.96 -0.12 7.57
N CYS A 234 3.72 0.96 6.83
CA CYS A 234 4.04 2.31 7.29
C CYS A 234 3.30 2.66 8.58
N ALA A 235 2.00 2.40 8.65
CA ALA A 235 1.19 2.68 9.84
C ALA A 235 1.68 1.90 11.07
N ALA A 236 2.01 0.62 10.92
CA ALA A 236 2.50 -0.21 12.02
C ALA A 236 3.86 0.27 12.55
N VAL A 237 4.79 0.64 11.66
CA VAL A 237 6.10 1.19 12.07
C VAL A 237 5.94 2.55 12.73
N VAL A 238 5.14 3.45 12.18
CA VAL A 238 4.84 4.77 12.79
C VAL A 238 4.24 4.59 14.17
N ALA A 239 3.27 3.68 14.35
CA ALA A 239 2.70 3.37 15.66
C ALA A 239 3.78 2.88 16.63
N GLY A 240 4.60 1.91 16.23
CA GLY A 240 5.65 1.36 17.09
C GLY A 240 6.74 2.36 17.48
N ILE A 241 7.11 3.28 16.58
CA ILE A 241 8.04 4.36 16.90
C ILE A 241 7.42 5.32 17.94
N ARG A 242 6.16 5.68 17.75
CA ARG A 242 5.44 6.56 18.68
C ARG A 242 5.24 5.95 20.06
N GLU A 243 5.04 4.65 20.11
CA GLU A 243 4.90 3.91 21.38
C GLU A 243 6.26 3.54 22.01
N GLY A 244 7.39 3.94 21.39
CA GLY A 244 8.74 3.68 21.89
C GLY A 244 9.22 2.23 21.71
N LEU A 245 8.51 1.43 20.94
CA LEU A 245 8.80 0.01 20.68
C LEU A 245 9.83 -0.18 19.57
N LEU A 246 9.88 0.72 18.60
CA LEU A 246 10.68 0.60 17.37
C LEU A 246 11.64 1.78 17.20
N ASP A 247 12.72 1.55 16.48
CA ASP A 247 13.65 2.58 16.01
C ASP A 247 13.15 3.26 14.72
N ALA A 248 13.82 4.34 14.30
CA ALA A 248 13.41 5.14 13.14
C ALA A 248 13.49 4.40 11.78
N ALA A 249 14.12 3.22 11.73
CA ALA A 249 14.25 2.39 10.53
C ALA A 249 13.99 0.92 10.88
N VAL A 250 13.01 0.30 10.23
CA VAL A 250 12.49 -1.03 10.59
C VAL A 250 12.30 -1.90 9.36
N GLU A 251 12.77 -3.13 9.43
CA GLU A 251 12.44 -4.20 8.47
C GLU A 251 11.12 -4.83 8.89
N VAL A 252 10.13 -4.78 8.00
CA VAL A 252 8.79 -5.33 8.20
C VAL A 252 8.65 -6.61 7.37
N HIS A 253 8.46 -7.75 8.04
CA HIS A 253 8.18 -9.01 7.40
C HIS A 253 6.67 -9.16 7.21
N THR A 254 6.24 -9.11 5.97
CA THR A 254 4.87 -9.42 5.55
C THR A 254 4.81 -10.84 4.99
N ARG A 255 3.61 -11.37 4.73
CA ARG A 255 3.45 -12.68 4.10
C ARG A 255 4.03 -12.74 2.68
N GLY A 256 4.03 -11.62 1.97
CA GLY A 256 4.48 -11.51 0.58
C GLY A 256 5.94 -11.08 0.40
N GLY A 257 6.63 -10.66 1.48
CA GLY A 257 8.02 -10.20 1.40
C GLY A 257 8.40 -9.22 2.49
N ARG A 258 9.58 -8.63 2.32
CA ARG A 258 10.14 -7.66 3.27
C ARG A 258 10.03 -6.25 2.74
N LEU A 259 9.67 -5.33 3.62
CA LEU A 259 9.63 -3.89 3.38
C LEU A 259 10.49 -3.20 4.44
N ARG A 260 11.32 -2.26 4.04
CA ARG A 260 12.00 -1.37 4.97
C ARG A 260 11.22 -0.07 5.07
N ILE A 261 10.85 0.30 6.28
CA ILE A 261 10.12 1.54 6.57
C ILE A 261 11.01 2.45 7.40
N GLU A 262 11.10 3.71 7.02
CA GLU A 262 11.89 4.73 7.71
C GLU A 262 11.01 5.95 8.00
N TRP A 263 11.04 6.39 9.28
CA TRP A 263 10.33 7.58 9.72
C TRP A 263 11.07 8.29 10.85
N ALA A 264 11.39 9.56 10.64
CA ALA A 264 12.10 10.41 11.61
C ALA A 264 11.16 11.12 12.60
N GLY A 265 9.94 10.61 12.80
CA GLY A 265 8.88 11.26 13.56
C GLY A 265 9.14 11.44 15.05
N GLY A 266 10.16 10.81 15.61
CA GLY A 266 10.64 11.12 16.98
C GLY A 266 11.20 12.55 17.12
N GLN A 267 11.58 13.18 16.01
CA GLN A 267 12.09 14.55 15.95
C GLN A 267 11.09 15.51 15.27
N ASP A 268 10.39 15.04 14.26
CA ASP A 268 9.39 15.82 13.51
C ASP A 268 8.19 14.94 13.11
N MET A 269 7.06 15.15 13.74
CA MET A 269 5.81 14.43 13.49
C MET A 269 5.27 14.59 12.07
N ARG A 270 5.74 15.59 11.32
CA ARG A 270 5.38 15.85 9.92
C ARG A 270 6.37 15.23 8.94
N ALA A 271 7.41 14.56 9.43
CA ALA A 271 8.38 13.86 8.58
C ALA A 271 7.68 12.86 7.67
N GLN A 272 8.16 12.80 6.43
CA GLN A 272 7.65 11.82 5.46
C GLN A 272 8.06 10.40 5.85
N VAL A 273 7.16 9.46 5.63
CA VAL A 273 7.45 8.03 5.77
C VAL A 273 8.02 7.52 4.44
N ARG A 274 9.18 6.88 4.50
CA ARG A 274 9.81 6.26 3.33
C ARG A 274 9.63 4.76 3.39
N MET A 275 9.16 4.17 2.29
CA MET A 275 8.99 2.72 2.15
C MET A 275 9.89 2.20 1.04
N THR A 276 10.82 1.32 1.37
CA THR A 276 11.69 0.62 0.41
C THR A 276 11.29 -0.84 0.32
N GLY A 277 11.13 -1.35 -0.91
CA GLY A 277 10.75 -2.75 -1.10
C GLY A 277 11.05 -3.28 -2.49
N PRO A 278 10.84 -4.59 -2.70
CA PRO A 278 11.10 -5.24 -3.98
C PRO A 278 10.07 -4.85 -5.04
N ALA A 279 10.51 -4.95 -6.29
CA ALA A 279 9.65 -4.95 -7.47
C ALA A 279 10.27 -5.92 -8.46
N THR A 280 9.53 -6.94 -8.85
CA THR A 280 10.01 -8.04 -9.66
C THR A 280 9.20 -8.17 -10.95
N ARG A 281 9.88 -8.20 -12.08
CA ARG A 281 9.29 -8.64 -13.35
C ARG A 281 9.16 -10.16 -13.31
N VAL A 282 7.95 -10.65 -13.62
CA VAL A 282 7.66 -12.10 -13.66
C VAL A 282 7.83 -12.61 -15.08
N PHE A 283 7.08 -12.03 -16.05
CA PHE A 283 7.19 -12.34 -17.47
C PHE A 283 6.58 -11.22 -18.33
N ASP A 284 6.89 -11.23 -19.63
CA ASP A 284 6.20 -10.45 -20.66
C ASP A 284 5.24 -11.34 -21.43
N GLY A 285 4.12 -10.77 -21.88
CA GLY A 285 3.14 -11.49 -22.66
C GLY A 285 2.36 -10.61 -23.63
N GLN A 286 1.51 -11.27 -24.37
CA GLN A 286 0.52 -10.65 -25.24
C GLN A 286 -0.81 -11.38 -25.05
N ILE A 287 -1.91 -10.64 -25.09
CA ILE A 287 -3.26 -11.18 -24.98
C ILE A 287 -4.17 -10.47 -25.98
N GLU A 288 -5.02 -11.23 -26.64
CA GLU A 288 -6.05 -10.67 -27.50
C GLU A 288 -7.30 -10.38 -26.69
N LEU A 289 -7.76 -9.11 -26.71
CA LEU A 289 -9.03 -8.74 -26.07
C LEU A 289 -10.18 -9.29 -26.91
N PRO A 290 -11.16 -9.97 -26.28
CA PRO A 290 -12.36 -10.45 -26.97
C PRO A 290 -13.12 -9.30 -27.63
N ALA A 291 -13.71 -9.59 -28.81
CA ALA A 291 -14.59 -8.65 -29.47
C ALA A 291 -15.87 -8.46 -28.65
N GLY A 292 -16.23 -7.21 -28.39
CA GLY A 292 -17.47 -6.87 -27.63
C GLY A 292 -17.32 -6.63 -26.14
N LEU A 293 -16.06 -6.57 -25.59
CA LEU A 293 -15.78 -6.09 -24.25
C LEU A 293 -15.68 -4.56 -24.22
#